data_438e3c3f31c76e1d6042df7a84cf3fd6
#
_entry.id   438e3c3f31c76e1d6042df7a84cf3fd6
#
_cell.length_a   1.000
_cell.length_b   1.000
_cell.length_c   1.000
_cell.angle_alpha   90.00
_cell.angle_beta   90.00
_cell.angle_gamma   90.00
#
_symmetry.space_group_name_H-M   'P 1'
#
loop_
_entity.id
_entity.type
_entity.pdbx_description
1 polymer ?
#
loop_
_entity_poly.entity_id
_entity_poly.type
_entity_poly.pdbx_seq_one_letter_code
_entity_poly.pdbx_strand_id
1 'polypeptide(L)'
;FNGSLMGHFFFENFRFLILCWIALGLITFLYLIYSKRRAPYGRHVKKKHGILIDNSFGWFIMELPALIIMPVLSLQNNDNPFVILIVFIWFLHYFNRSIIFPLRINTKKKRIPILIVLSAFTFNTINGLFNGYHVQINVSETNIFEYNIILGVLIFFIGMIINVTSDNKLISLRKEKMGYKIPNGKLFNFVSCPNYLGEIMEWFGFFILVPSIASLSFFLWTSFNLIPRALNHHEWYNEKFKNYPKNRKAVIPFIL
;
A
#
# COMPACT_ATOMS: atom_id res chain seq x y z
N PHE A 1 23.38 0.02 14.77
CA PHE A 1 22.43 1.09 15.21
C PHE A 1 22.53 1.38 16.72
N ASN A 2 22.81 0.37 17.55
CA ASN A 2 22.82 0.51 19.04
C ASN A 2 23.97 1.37 19.63
N GLY A 3 24.87 1.90 18.83
CA GLY A 3 26.02 2.68 19.33
C GLY A 3 25.98 4.18 19.01
N SER A 4 24.96 4.68 18.31
CA SER A 4 24.82 6.11 18.00
C SER A 4 23.75 6.76 18.90
N LEU A 5 23.95 8.04 19.27
CA LEU A 5 22.94 8.84 20.01
C LEU A 5 21.55 8.77 19.35
N MET A 6 21.52 8.73 18.01
CA MET A 6 20.29 8.60 17.22
C MET A 6 19.64 7.23 17.37
N GLY A 7 20.43 6.16 17.46
CA GLY A 7 19.94 4.78 17.69
C GLY A 7 19.31 4.64 19.09
N HIS A 8 19.93 5.22 20.11
CA HIS A 8 19.41 5.21 21.49
C HIS A 8 18.09 5.98 21.60
N PHE A 9 18.04 7.19 21.04
CA PHE A 9 16.79 7.97 20.97
C PHE A 9 15.66 7.23 20.27
N PHE A 10 15.94 6.57 19.13
CA PHE A 10 14.94 5.80 18.38
C PHE A 10 14.42 4.63 19.20
N PHE A 11 15.30 3.91 19.89
CA PHE A 11 14.92 2.79 20.73
C PHE A 11 13.99 3.19 21.87
N GLU A 12 14.36 4.24 22.65
CA GLU A 12 13.58 4.72 23.79
C GLU A 12 12.22 5.29 23.39
N ASN A 13 12.14 5.94 22.20
CA ASN A 13 10.94 6.63 21.77
C ASN A 13 10.15 5.87 20.70
N PHE A 14 10.50 4.60 20.40
CA PHE A 14 9.93 3.86 19.28
C PHE A 14 8.40 3.84 19.26
N ARG A 15 7.77 3.48 20.38
CA ARG A 15 6.29 3.47 20.48
C ARG A 15 5.70 4.86 20.32
N PHE A 16 6.29 5.87 20.91
CA PHE A 16 5.83 7.26 20.81
C PHE A 16 5.90 7.75 19.35
N LEU A 17 7.00 7.48 18.65
CA LEU A 17 7.17 7.85 17.25
C LEU A 17 6.11 7.19 16.35
N ILE A 18 5.79 5.91 16.59
CA ILE A 18 4.72 5.22 15.85
C ILE A 18 3.35 5.82 16.16
N LEU A 19 3.05 6.15 17.41
CA LEU A 19 1.79 6.81 17.79
C LEU A 19 1.64 8.17 17.11
N CYS A 20 2.70 8.98 17.09
CA CYS A 20 2.73 10.24 16.33
C CYS A 20 2.50 10.01 14.83
N TRP A 21 3.09 8.94 14.28
CA TRP A 21 2.91 8.56 12.89
C TRP A 21 1.46 8.15 12.58
N ILE A 22 0.82 7.36 13.45
CA ILE A 22 -0.61 7.00 13.34
C ILE A 22 -1.49 8.25 13.41
N ALA A 23 -1.21 9.15 14.36
CA ALA A 23 -1.97 10.40 14.53
C ALA A 23 -1.87 11.28 13.27
N LEU A 24 -0.67 11.40 12.67
CA LEU A 24 -0.47 12.10 11.40
C LEU A 24 -1.27 11.44 10.26
N GLY A 25 -1.32 10.11 10.23
CA GLY A 25 -2.13 9.34 9.27
C GLY A 25 -3.61 9.64 9.41
N LEU A 26 -4.13 9.64 10.63
CA LEU A 26 -5.53 9.95 10.92
C LEU A 26 -5.88 11.39 10.52
N ILE A 27 -5.03 12.36 10.84
CA ILE A 27 -5.21 13.77 10.44
C ILE A 27 -5.25 13.87 8.90
N THR A 28 -4.33 13.18 8.22
CA THR A 28 -4.30 13.14 6.75
C THR A 28 -5.56 12.52 6.17
N PHE A 29 -6.04 11.41 6.74
CA PHE A 29 -7.28 10.76 6.36
C PHE A 29 -8.48 11.69 6.48
N LEU A 30 -8.66 12.31 7.65
CA LEU A 30 -9.75 13.26 7.89
C LEU A 30 -9.68 14.44 6.92
N TYR A 31 -8.48 14.99 6.70
CA TYR A 31 -8.30 16.06 5.72
C TYR A 31 -8.71 15.62 4.30
N LEU A 32 -8.34 14.42 3.86
CA LEU A 32 -8.68 13.91 2.52
C LEU A 32 -10.19 13.67 2.37
N ILE A 33 -10.86 13.17 3.41
CA ILE A 33 -12.31 12.95 3.42
C ILE A 33 -13.06 14.29 3.35
N TYR A 34 -12.75 15.23 4.25
CA TYR A 34 -13.48 16.50 4.34
C TYR A 34 -13.17 17.46 3.18
N SER A 35 -11.92 17.54 2.73
CA SER A 35 -11.54 18.43 1.64
C SER A 35 -12.02 17.98 0.27
N LYS A 36 -12.42 16.72 0.10
CA LYS A 36 -12.75 16.06 -1.18
C LYS A 36 -11.70 16.28 -2.27
N ARG A 37 -10.44 16.58 -1.87
CA ARG A 37 -9.37 16.84 -2.82
C ARG A 37 -8.90 15.52 -3.45
N ARG A 38 -8.91 15.49 -4.77
CA ARG A 38 -8.40 14.35 -5.55
C ARG A 38 -6.89 14.41 -5.58
N ALA A 39 -6.22 13.35 -5.13
CA ALA A 39 -4.77 13.26 -5.18
C ALA A 39 -4.26 13.44 -6.63
N PRO A 40 -3.24 14.27 -6.87
CA PRO A 40 -2.79 14.63 -8.21
C PRO A 40 -1.92 13.54 -8.85
N TYR A 41 -2.48 12.34 -9.06
CA TYR A 41 -1.79 11.27 -9.79
C TYR A 41 -2.72 10.59 -10.80
N GLY A 42 -2.15 9.83 -11.73
CA GLY A 42 -2.87 9.12 -12.77
C GLY A 42 -3.70 10.07 -13.63
N ARG A 43 -5.03 9.88 -13.63
CA ARG A 43 -5.97 10.71 -14.43
C ARG A 43 -6.16 12.13 -13.89
N HIS A 44 -5.74 12.40 -12.67
CA HIS A 44 -5.93 13.70 -12.00
C HIS A 44 -4.70 14.62 -12.08
N VAL A 45 -3.63 14.19 -12.75
CA VAL A 45 -2.42 15.00 -12.95
C VAL A 45 -2.73 16.17 -13.88
N LYS A 46 -2.31 17.39 -13.47
CA LYS A 46 -2.38 18.62 -14.26
C LYS A 46 -1.00 19.28 -14.30
N LYS A 47 -0.70 20.09 -15.33
CA LYS A 47 0.58 20.81 -15.45
C LYS A 47 0.94 21.68 -14.24
N LYS A 48 -0.08 22.18 -13.51
CA LYS A 48 0.10 23.01 -12.31
C LYS A 48 0.67 22.26 -11.08
N HIS A 49 0.85 20.94 -11.15
CA HIS A 49 1.32 20.14 -10.02
C HIS A 49 2.86 20.08 -9.91
N GLY A 50 3.57 21.04 -10.49
CA GLY A 50 5.03 21.19 -10.39
C GLY A 50 5.80 20.25 -11.31
N ILE A 51 7.01 19.84 -10.88
CA ILE A 51 7.91 19.00 -11.66
C ILE A 51 7.30 17.61 -11.82
N LEU A 52 7.21 17.17 -13.07
CA LEU A 52 6.65 15.88 -13.45
C LEU A 52 7.73 14.96 -14.00
N ILE A 53 7.82 13.73 -13.46
CA ILE A 53 8.74 12.68 -13.92
C ILE A 53 7.99 11.56 -14.62
N ASP A 54 8.72 10.63 -15.26
CA ASP A 54 8.10 9.44 -15.86
C ASP A 54 7.34 8.63 -14.81
N ASN A 55 6.17 8.14 -15.20
CA ASN A 55 5.28 7.48 -14.23
C ASN A 55 5.82 6.12 -13.78
N SER A 56 6.43 5.32 -14.67
CA SER A 56 6.98 4.01 -14.30
C SER A 56 8.21 4.16 -13.42
N PHE A 57 9.09 5.12 -13.77
CA PHE A 57 10.26 5.45 -12.95
C PHE A 57 9.85 5.99 -11.58
N GLY A 58 8.81 6.84 -11.52
CA GLY A 58 8.27 7.33 -10.25
C GLY A 58 7.75 6.20 -9.36
N TRP A 59 7.04 5.21 -9.93
CA TRP A 59 6.59 4.03 -9.19
C TRP A 59 7.76 3.20 -8.66
N PHE A 60 8.79 2.98 -9.47
CA PHE A 60 9.99 2.26 -9.03
C PHE A 60 10.65 2.95 -7.82
N ILE A 61 10.91 4.25 -7.91
CA ILE A 61 11.61 5.01 -6.86
C ILE A 61 10.81 5.06 -5.57
N MET A 62 9.50 5.32 -5.63
CA MET A 62 8.71 5.51 -4.42
C MET A 62 8.48 4.23 -3.61
N GLU A 63 8.52 3.05 -4.25
CA GLU A 63 8.31 1.76 -3.58
C GLU A 63 9.63 1.07 -3.18
N LEU A 64 10.76 1.49 -3.74
CA LEU A 64 12.07 0.89 -3.52
C LEU A 64 12.50 0.87 -2.03
N PRO A 65 12.27 1.92 -1.22
CA PRO A 65 12.67 1.89 0.19
C PRO A 65 12.03 0.75 0.98
N ALA A 66 10.74 0.48 0.77
CA ALA A 66 10.07 -0.61 1.47
C ALA A 66 10.58 -1.98 1.02
N LEU A 67 10.93 -2.13 -0.26
CA LEU A 67 11.51 -3.37 -0.78
C LEU A 67 12.84 -3.71 -0.12
N ILE A 68 13.64 -2.70 0.29
CA ILE A 68 15.01 -2.88 0.77
C ILE A 68 15.09 -2.79 2.29
N ILE A 69 14.52 -1.74 2.91
CA ILE A 69 14.80 -1.37 4.29
C ILE A 69 14.29 -2.43 5.26
N MET A 70 13.03 -2.84 5.12
CA MET A 70 12.43 -3.81 6.02
C MET A 70 13.15 -5.18 5.95
N PRO A 71 13.39 -5.80 4.77
CA PRO A 71 14.14 -7.04 4.67
C PRO A 71 15.56 -6.95 5.25
N VAL A 72 16.30 -5.89 4.91
CA VAL A 72 17.69 -5.72 5.37
C VAL A 72 17.76 -5.62 6.90
N LEU A 73 16.87 -4.85 7.53
CA LEU A 73 16.85 -4.73 8.99
C LEU A 73 16.42 -6.04 9.66
N SER A 74 15.36 -6.67 9.16
CA SER A 74 14.81 -7.88 9.76
C SER A 74 15.76 -9.07 9.70
N LEU A 75 16.52 -9.21 8.64
CA LEU A 75 17.46 -10.32 8.43
C LEU A 75 18.86 -10.08 9.06
N GLN A 76 19.09 -8.88 9.63
CA GLN A 76 20.38 -8.58 10.23
C GLN A 76 20.64 -9.47 11.47
N ASN A 77 21.55 -10.41 11.33
CA ASN A 77 21.90 -11.41 12.37
C ASN A 77 20.69 -12.25 12.84
N ASN A 78 19.75 -12.54 11.96
CA ASN A 78 18.55 -13.28 12.29
C ASN A 78 18.19 -14.26 11.16
N ASP A 79 18.32 -15.55 11.42
CA ASP A 79 18.02 -16.68 10.54
C ASP A 79 16.77 -17.47 10.97
N ASN A 80 15.99 -16.90 11.91
CA ASN A 80 14.74 -17.48 12.40
C ASN A 80 13.76 -17.73 11.23
N PRO A 81 13.25 -18.96 11.04
CA PRO A 81 12.31 -19.30 9.96
C PRO A 81 11.04 -18.43 9.92
N PHE A 82 10.56 -17.98 11.08
CA PHE A 82 9.41 -17.09 11.14
C PHE A 82 9.75 -15.69 10.60
N VAL A 83 10.94 -15.16 10.91
CA VAL A 83 11.42 -13.90 10.34
C VAL A 83 11.60 -14.01 8.82
N ILE A 84 12.12 -15.14 8.34
CA ILE A 84 12.26 -15.41 6.90
C ILE A 84 10.87 -15.40 6.23
N LEU A 85 9.85 -16.01 6.83
CA LEU A 85 8.48 -16.00 6.33
C LEU A 85 7.91 -14.57 6.26
N ILE A 86 8.09 -13.77 7.32
CA ILE A 86 7.64 -12.37 7.38
C ILE A 86 8.29 -11.55 6.25
N VAL A 87 9.61 -11.68 6.11
CA VAL A 87 10.37 -10.97 5.06
C VAL A 87 9.96 -11.44 3.68
N PHE A 88 9.73 -12.73 3.47
CA PHE A 88 9.29 -13.27 2.19
C PHE A 88 7.93 -12.68 1.76
N ILE A 89 6.95 -12.66 2.67
CA ILE A 89 5.62 -12.10 2.41
C ILE A 89 5.70 -10.61 2.06
N TRP A 90 6.46 -9.83 2.84
CA TRP A 90 6.70 -8.41 2.58
C TRP A 90 7.41 -8.20 1.23
N PHE A 91 8.44 -8.97 0.96
CA PHE A 91 9.22 -8.91 -0.27
C PHE A 91 8.35 -9.21 -1.49
N LEU A 92 7.47 -10.22 -1.45
CA LEU A 92 6.58 -10.56 -2.56
C LEU A 92 5.71 -9.37 -2.97
N HIS A 93 5.09 -8.68 -2.01
CA HIS A 93 4.28 -7.49 -2.29
C HIS A 93 5.13 -6.40 -2.93
N TYR A 94 6.22 -5.99 -2.28
CA TYR A 94 7.02 -4.87 -2.76
C TYR A 94 7.83 -5.18 -4.01
N PHE A 95 8.23 -6.41 -4.24
CA PHE A 95 8.81 -6.82 -5.51
C PHE A 95 7.81 -6.67 -6.66
N ASN A 96 6.58 -7.09 -6.44
CA ASN A 96 5.51 -6.84 -7.40
C ASN A 96 5.27 -5.34 -7.61
N ARG A 97 5.19 -4.54 -6.53
CA ARG A 97 4.87 -3.11 -6.60
C ARG A 97 5.99 -2.26 -7.18
N SER A 98 7.24 -2.56 -6.79
CA SER A 98 8.43 -1.79 -7.17
C SER A 98 8.99 -2.17 -8.53
N ILE A 99 8.94 -3.46 -8.91
CA ILE A 99 9.58 -3.98 -10.12
C ILE A 99 8.53 -4.38 -11.17
N ILE A 100 7.68 -5.38 -10.84
CA ILE A 100 6.80 -6.00 -11.83
C ILE A 100 5.73 -5.02 -12.32
N PHE A 101 5.06 -4.33 -11.41
CA PHE A 101 3.97 -3.42 -11.74
C PHE A 101 4.45 -2.24 -12.63
N PRO A 102 5.54 -1.50 -12.31
CA PRO A 102 6.05 -0.43 -13.17
C PRO A 102 6.42 -0.87 -14.58
N LEU A 103 6.95 -2.08 -14.72
CA LEU A 103 7.29 -2.65 -16.04
C LEU A 103 6.04 -3.00 -16.86
N ARG A 104 4.94 -3.35 -16.20
CA ARG A 104 3.69 -3.80 -16.83
C ARG A 104 2.71 -2.68 -17.12
N ILE A 105 2.74 -1.59 -16.35
CA ILE A 105 1.87 -0.46 -16.61
C ILE A 105 2.25 0.20 -17.93
N ASN A 106 1.39 0.07 -18.92
CA ASN A 106 1.58 0.79 -20.18
C ASN A 106 1.15 2.25 -20.01
N THR A 107 2.05 3.06 -19.48
CA THR A 107 1.78 4.48 -19.22
C THR A 107 2.61 5.40 -20.13
N LYS A 108 2.85 4.98 -21.39
CA LYS A 108 3.60 5.79 -22.37
C LYS A 108 3.12 7.26 -22.32
N LYS A 109 4.05 8.18 -22.07
CA LYS A 109 3.84 9.64 -21.93
C LYS A 109 3.07 10.09 -20.69
N LYS A 110 2.67 9.21 -19.75
CA LYS A 110 2.10 9.65 -18.47
C LYS A 110 3.21 10.03 -17.52
N ARG A 111 2.95 11.08 -16.75
CA ARG A 111 3.88 11.63 -15.76
C ARG A 111 3.23 11.65 -14.38
N ILE A 112 4.06 11.63 -13.34
CA ILE A 112 3.65 11.74 -11.95
C ILE A 112 4.38 12.93 -11.32
N PRO A 113 3.74 13.74 -10.46
CA PRO A 113 4.41 14.81 -9.74
C PRO A 113 5.51 14.26 -8.82
N ILE A 114 6.70 14.88 -8.86
CA ILE A 114 7.82 14.49 -8.01
C ILE A 114 7.48 14.57 -6.53
N LEU A 115 6.64 15.52 -6.12
CA LEU A 115 6.18 15.64 -4.74
C LEU A 115 5.43 14.39 -4.26
N ILE A 116 4.61 13.77 -5.12
CA ILE A 116 3.92 12.50 -4.80
C ILE A 116 4.94 11.38 -4.64
N VAL A 117 5.95 11.33 -5.51
CA VAL A 117 7.01 10.31 -5.42
C VAL A 117 7.81 10.47 -4.14
N LEU A 118 8.23 11.68 -3.80
CA LEU A 118 8.97 11.96 -2.57
C LEU A 118 8.13 11.66 -1.32
N SER A 119 6.86 12.03 -1.31
CA SER A 119 5.95 11.72 -0.19
C SER A 119 5.80 10.21 0.02
N ALA A 120 5.63 9.45 -1.06
CA ALA A 120 5.52 8.00 -0.98
C ALA A 120 6.88 7.34 -0.64
N PHE A 121 7.99 7.86 -1.14
CA PHE A 121 9.34 7.43 -0.77
C PHE A 121 9.57 7.58 0.75
N THR A 122 9.25 8.76 1.32
CA THR A 122 9.36 9.02 2.76
C THR A 122 8.44 8.09 3.55
N PHE A 123 7.20 7.92 3.09
CA PHE A 123 6.23 7.00 3.69
C PHE A 123 6.77 5.57 3.74
N ASN A 124 7.27 5.06 2.63
CA ASN A 124 7.81 3.70 2.53
C ASN A 124 9.10 3.52 3.34
N THR A 125 9.94 4.56 3.43
CA THR A 125 11.12 4.59 4.30
C THR A 125 10.72 4.43 5.77
N ILE A 126 9.80 5.25 6.26
CA ILE A 126 9.36 5.23 7.66
C ILE A 126 8.72 3.89 8.02
N ASN A 127 7.83 3.38 7.17
CA ASN A 127 7.18 2.09 7.42
C ASN A 127 8.14 0.91 7.32
N GLY A 128 9.10 0.96 6.38
CA GLY A 128 10.17 -0.02 6.30
C GLY A 128 11.04 -0.04 7.56
N LEU A 129 11.39 1.13 8.09
CA LEU A 129 12.15 1.26 9.34
C LEU A 129 11.35 0.73 10.53
N PHE A 130 10.09 1.13 10.72
CA PHE A 130 9.29 0.71 11.86
C PHE A 130 9.05 -0.80 11.87
N ASN A 131 8.66 -1.39 10.75
CA ASN A 131 8.38 -2.82 10.67
C ASN A 131 9.66 -3.64 10.72
N GLY A 132 10.72 -3.23 10.01
CA GLY A 132 12.00 -3.92 10.01
C GLY A 132 12.66 -3.94 11.38
N TYR A 133 12.67 -2.79 12.07
CA TYR A 133 13.20 -2.69 13.43
C TYR A 133 12.39 -3.52 14.42
N HIS A 134 11.04 -3.48 14.34
CA HIS A 134 10.19 -4.31 15.19
C HIS A 134 10.49 -5.79 15.02
N VAL A 135 10.58 -6.27 13.78
CA VAL A 135 10.87 -7.68 13.49
C VAL A 135 12.24 -8.07 13.99
N GLN A 136 13.25 -7.23 13.78
CA GLN A 136 14.62 -7.48 14.21
C GLN A 136 14.76 -7.71 15.73
N ILE A 137 14.05 -6.91 16.54
CA ILE A 137 14.27 -6.88 17.99
C ILE A 137 13.20 -7.62 18.82
N ASN A 138 11.99 -7.82 18.29
CA ASN A 138 10.86 -8.34 19.07
C ASN A 138 10.35 -9.70 18.58
N VAL A 139 10.75 -10.14 17.39
CA VAL A 139 10.30 -11.44 16.89
C VAL A 139 11.30 -12.51 17.34
N SER A 140 10.84 -13.36 18.29
CA SER A 140 11.55 -14.54 18.77
C SER A 140 11.16 -15.79 17.97
N GLU A 141 11.77 -16.92 18.31
CA GLU A 141 11.37 -18.23 17.79
C GLU A 141 9.88 -18.48 18.10
N THR A 142 9.11 -18.77 17.06
CA THR A 142 7.68 -18.96 17.13
C THR A 142 7.30 -20.17 16.28
N ASN A 143 6.36 -20.94 16.74
CA ASN A 143 5.82 -22.05 15.95
C ASN A 143 5.02 -21.47 14.77
N ILE A 144 5.54 -21.66 13.56
CA ILE A 144 4.91 -21.17 12.32
C ILE A 144 3.51 -21.74 12.03
N PHE A 145 3.11 -22.78 12.77
CA PHE A 145 1.77 -23.37 12.69
C PHE A 145 0.77 -22.78 13.70
N GLU A 146 1.11 -21.68 14.38
CA GLU A 146 0.14 -20.98 15.21
C GLU A 146 -1.02 -20.44 14.38
N TYR A 147 -2.23 -20.46 14.98
CA TYR A 147 -3.47 -20.11 14.29
C TYR A 147 -3.46 -18.70 13.69
N ASN A 148 -2.94 -17.70 14.41
CA ASN A 148 -2.84 -16.33 13.93
C ASN A 148 -1.88 -16.20 12.74
N ILE A 149 -0.79 -17.00 12.71
CA ILE A 149 0.17 -17.01 11.60
C ILE A 149 -0.50 -17.56 10.34
N ILE A 150 -1.16 -18.72 10.46
CA ILE A 150 -1.87 -19.33 9.32
C ILE A 150 -2.96 -18.39 8.82
N LEU A 151 -3.77 -17.82 9.71
CA LEU A 151 -4.84 -16.90 9.34
C LEU A 151 -4.29 -15.64 8.67
N GLY A 152 -3.23 -15.04 9.22
CA GLY A 152 -2.58 -13.87 8.66
C GLY A 152 -2.04 -14.12 7.25
N VAL A 153 -1.36 -15.24 7.05
CA VAL A 153 -0.84 -15.68 5.74
C VAL A 153 -1.99 -15.87 4.74
N LEU A 154 -3.07 -16.55 5.13
CA LEU A 154 -4.22 -16.79 4.26
C LEU A 154 -4.87 -15.48 3.82
N ILE A 155 -5.14 -14.56 4.76
CA ILE A 155 -5.74 -13.25 4.46
C ILE A 155 -4.83 -12.44 3.54
N PHE A 156 -3.51 -12.44 3.81
CA PHE A 156 -2.54 -11.75 2.98
C PHE A 156 -2.57 -12.25 1.54
N PHE A 157 -2.48 -13.55 1.31
CA PHE A 157 -2.48 -14.11 -0.04
C PHE A 157 -3.80 -13.93 -0.77
N ILE A 158 -4.94 -14.02 -0.08
CA ILE A 158 -6.25 -13.69 -0.66
C ILE A 158 -6.25 -12.23 -1.12
N GLY A 159 -5.79 -11.30 -0.26
CA GLY A 159 -5.64 -9.89 -0.59
C GLY A 159 -4.74 -9.67 -1.81
N MET A 160 -3.58 -10.30 -1.84
CA MET A 160 -2.62 -10.21 -2.95
C MET A 160 -3.21 -10.72 -4.28
N ILE A 161 -3.93 -11.82 -4.27
CA ILE A 161 -4.61 -12.36 -5.46
C ILE A 161 -5.66 -11.35 -5.96
N ILE A 162 -6.45 -10.76 -5.06
CA ILE A 162 -7.43 -9.74 -5.40
C ILE A 162 -6.74 -8.50 -5.98
N ASN A 163 -5.68 -8.00 -5.33
CA ASN A 163 -4.92 -6.83 -5.77
C ASN A 163 -4.36 -7.05 -7.18
N VAL A 164 -3.55 -8.10 -7.36
CA VAL A 164 -2.85 -8.38 -8.62
C VAL A 164 -3.82 -8.68 -9.77
N THR A 165 -4.86 -9.46 -9.54
CA THR A 165 -5.85 -9.79 -10.59
C THR A 165 -6.66 -8.57 -11.00
N SER A 166 -6.97 -7.68 -10.05
CA SER A 166 -7.68 -6.43 -10.32
C SER A 166 -6.81 -5.43 -11.09
N ASP A 167 -5.54 -5.27 -10.70
CA ASP A 167 -4.59 -4.44 -11.44
C ASP A 167 -4.36 -4.97 -12.85
N ASN A 168 -4.27 -6.29 -13.04
CA ASN A 168 -4.17 -6.91 -14.37
C ASN A 168 -5.35 -6.56 -15.26
N LYS A 169 -6.56 -6.59 -14.72
CA LYS A 169 -7.77 -6.16 -15.43
C LYS A 169 -7.70 -4.69 -15.81
N LEU A 170 -7.31 -3.81 -14.89
CA LEU A 170 -7.16 -2.38 -15.16
C LEU A 170 -6.08 -2.08 -16.21
N ILE A 171 -4.97 -2.81 -16.19
CA ILE A 171 -3.89 -2.70 -17.18
C ILE A 171 -4.39 -3.15 -18.55
N SER A 172 -5.10 -4.28 -18.65
CA SER A 172 -5.63 -4.78 -19.92
C SER A 172 -6.59 -3.79 -20.57
N LEU A 173 -7.50 -3.20 -19.80
CA LEU A 173 -8.43 -2.18 -20.30
C LEU A 173 -7.73 -0.91 -20.82
N ARG A 174 -6.54 -0.58 -20.30
CA ARG A 174 -5.74 0.57 -20.77
C ARG A 174 -4.99 0.31 -22.08
N LYS A 175 -4.75 -0.95 -22.43
CA LYS A 175 -4.12 -1.31 -23.72
C LYS A 175 -5.05 -1.06 -24.90
N GLU A 176 -6.34 -1.07 -24.68
CA GLU A 176 -7.34 -0.75 -25.68
C GLU A 176 -7.37 0.78 -25.90
N LYS A 177 -7.11 1.24 -27.11
CA LYS A 177 -6.95 2.66 -27.49
C LYS A 177 -8.21 3.53 -27.33
N MET A 178 -9.31 3.00 -26.84
CA MET A 178 -10.65 3.63 -26.82
C MET A 178 -11.01 4.37 -25.52
N GLY A 179 -10.05 4.93 -24.77
CA GLY A 179 -10.33 5.71 -23.56
C GLY A 179 -10.60 4.90 -22.30
N TYR A 180 -11.24 5.51 -21.31
CA TYR A 180 -11.59 4.84 -20.06
C TYR A 180 -12.86 4.00 -20.23
N LYS A 181 -12.84 2.76 -19.73
CA LYS A 181 -13.96 1.82 -19.70
C LYS A 181 -14.36 1.48 -18.27
N ILE A 182 -15.60 1.07 -18.06
CA ILE A 182 -16.07 0.52 -16.79
C ILE A 182 -15.51 -0.89 -16.66
N PRO A 183 -14.68 -1.18 -15.63
CA PRO A 183 -14.24 -2.55 -15.38
C PRO A 183 -15.42 -3.42 -14.94
N ASN A 184 -15.49 -4.66 -15.43
CA ASN A 184 -16.54 -5.61 -15.11
C ASN A 184 -15.97 -6.99 -14.78
N GLY A 185 -16.75 -7.80 -14.08
CA GLY A 185 -16.41 -9.15 -13.68
C GLY A 185 -15.71 -9.25 -12.32
N LYS A 186 -15.81 -10.40 -11.67
CA LYS A 186 -15.29 -10.67 -10.34
C LYS A 186 -15.75 -9.58 -9.34
N LEU A 187 -14.85 -9.12 -8.48
CA LEU A 187 -15.14 -8.09 -7.47
C LEU A 187 -15.48 -6.71 -8.06
N PHE A 188 -15.15 -6.43 -9.33
CA PHE A 188 -15.58 -5.20 -9.98
C PHE A 188 -17.12 -5.10 -10.12
N ASN A 189 -17.84 -6.20 -10.01
CA ASN A 189 -19.31 -6.15 -10.00
C ASN A 189 -19.87 -5.54 -8.70
N PHE A 190 -19.12 -5.58 -7.62
CA PHE A 190 -19.52 -5.14 -6.28
C PHE A 190 -18.86 -3.84 -5.86
N VAL A 191 -17.60 -3.61 -6.25
CA VAL A 191 -16.83 -2.40 -5.86
C VAL A 191 -16.07 -1.79 -7.03
N SER A 192 -15.81 -0.50 -6.93
CA SER A 192 -15.07 0.28 -7.93
C SER A 192 -13.55 0.01 -7.91
N CYS A 193 -13.00 -0.26 -6.72
CA CYS A 193 -11.58 -0.39 -6.48
C CYS A 193 -11.23 -1.70 -5.73
N PRO A 194 -11.47 -2.88 -6.32
CA PRO A 194 -11.15 -4.14 -5.66
C PRO A 194 -9.63 -4.33 -5.45
N ASN A 195 -8.79 -3.70 -6.26
CA ASN A 195 -7.35 -3.68 -6.04
C ASN A 195 -6.97 -3.01 -4.70
N TYR A 196 -7.65 -1.92 -4.30
CA TYR A 196 -7.43 -1.28 -2.99
C TYR A 196 -7.97 -2.15 -1.85
N LEU A 197 -9.11 -2.82 -2.02
CA LEU A 197 -9.59 -3.81 -1.05
C LEU A 197 -8.54 -4.90 -0.84
N GLY A 198 -7.99 -5.46 -1.92
CA GLY A 198 -6.94 -6.47 -1.86
C GLY A 198 -5.74 -6.00 -1.05
N GLU A 199 -5.23 -4.79 -1.32
CA GLU A 199 -4.08 -4.23 -0.62
C GLU A 199 -4.37 -3.93 0.86
N ILE A 200 -5.57 -3.47 1.21
CA ILE A 200 -6.01 -3.33 2.61
C ILE A 200 -6.04 -4.70 3.31
N MET A 201 -6.53 -5.75 2.64
CA MET A 201 -6.54 -7.12 3.17
C MET A 201 -5.12 -7.68 3.34
N GLU A 202 -4.19 -7.41 2.41
CA GLU A 202 -2.79 -7.82 2.54
C GLU A 202 -2.20 -7.28 3.85
N TRP A 203 -2.32 -5.98 4.11
CA TRP A 203 -1.74 -5.36 5.30
C TRP A 203 -2.50 -5.67 6.59
N PHE A 204 -3.80 -5.96 6.51
CA PHE A 204 -4.55 -6.53 7.63
C PHE A 204 -4.05 -7.94 7.97
N GLY A 205 -3.86 -8.80 6.96
CA GLY A 205 -3.27 -10.13 7.12
C GLY A 205 -1.86 -10.08 7.71
N PHE A 206 -1.04 -9.11 7.25
CA PHE A 206 0.29 -8.88 7.81
C PHE A 206 0.25 -8.43 9.28
N PHE A 207 -0.73 -7.61 9.66
CA PHE A 207 -0.94 -7.22 11.06
C PHE A 207 -1.32 -8.44 11.94
N ILE A 208 -2.18 -9.34 11.44
CA ILE A 208 -2.52 -10.59 12.16
C ILE A 208 -1.32 -11.51 12.28
N LEU A 209 -0.49 -11.60 11.22
CA LEU A 209 0.73 -12.41 11.19
C LEU A 209 1.77 -11.91 12.21
N VAL A 210 1.97 -10.61 12.30
CA VAL A 210 2.94 -9.92 13.18
C VAL A 210 2.20 -8.89 14.02
N PRO A 211 1.48 -9.31 15.10
CA PRO A 211 0.70 -8.38 15.91
C PRO A 211 1.60 -7.39 16.64
N SER A 212 1.66 -6.16 16.13
CA SER A 212 2.50 -5.11 16.68
C SER A 212 1.93 -3.71 16.39
N ILE A 213 2.36 -2.71 17.14
CA ILE A 213 2.00 -1.32 16.86
C ILE A 213 2.59 -0.86 15.51
N ALA A 214 3.71 -1.42 15.06
CA ALA A 214 4.33 -1.10 13.78
C ALA A 214 3.49 -1.60 12.60
N SER A 215 3.11 -2.87 12.61
CA SER A 215 2.25 -3.47 11.58
C SER A 215 0.83 -2.90 11.60
N LEU A 216 0.28 -2.62 12.80
CA LEU A 216 -1.00 -1.91 12.94
C LEU A 216 -0.93 -0.53 12.30
N SER A 217 0.13 0.22 12.58
CA SER A 217 0.36 1.54 12.00
C SER A 217 0.36 1.49 10.47
N PHE A 218 1.01 0.51 9.90
CA PHE A 218 1.08 0.34 8.46
C PHE A 218 -0.27 -0.04 7.84
N PHE A 219 -1.01 -0.96 8.45
CA PHE A 219 -2.38 -1.28 8.05
C PHE A 219 -3.31 -0.06 8.09
N LEU A 220 -3.24 0.73 9.19
CA LEU A 220 -4.06 1.94 9.34
C LEU A 220 -3.71 2.98 8.27
N TRP A 221 -2.41 3.26 8.05
CA TRP A 221 -1.99 4.21 7.02
C TRP A 221 -2.40 3.79 5.62
N THR A 222 -2.28 2.50 5.30
CA THR A 222 -2.77 1.97 4.02
C THR A 222 -4.27 2.22 3.86
N SER A 223 -5.05 1.92 4.89
CA SER A 223 -6.50 2.16 4.89
C SER A 223 -6.83 3.65 4.77
N PHE A 224 -6.16 4.51 5.55
CA PHE A 224 -6.33 5.97 5.52
C PHE A 224 -5.99 6.60 4.17
N ASN A 225 -5.08 5.97 3.42
CA ASN A 225 -4.70 6.44 2.09
C ASN A 225 -5.61 5.89 0.98
N LEU A 226 -5.94 4.61 1.03
CA LEU A 226 -6.66 3.94 -0.06
C LEU A 226 -8.17 4.16 -0.02
N ILE A 227 -8.80 4.28 1.16
CA ILE A 227 -10.23 4.53 1.28
C ILE A 227 -10.64 5.87 0.64
N PRO A 228 -10.02 7.03 0.95
CA PRO A 228 -10.37 8.29 0.29
C PRO A 228 -10.13 8.23 -1.23
N ARG A 229 -9.09 7.53 -1.66
CA ARG A 229 -8.82 7.36 -3.10
C ARG A 229 -9.89 6.50 -3.78
N ALA A 230 -10.38 5.45 -3.11
CA ALA A 230 -11.47 4.62 -3.64
C ALA A 230 -12.77 5.43 -3.79
N LEU A 231 -13.11 6.25 -2.79
CA LEU A 231 -14.26 7.16 -2.85
C LEU A 231 -14.15 8.13 -4.02
N ASN A 232 -12.99 8.77 -4.20
CA ASN A 232 -12.73 9.67 -5.31
C ASN A 232 -12.81 8.98 -6.69
N HIS A 233 -12.36 7.72 -6.79
CA HIS A 233 -12.49 6.94 -8.02
C HIS A 233 -13.93 6.54 -8.29
N HIS A 234 -14.67 6.13 -7.26
CA HIS A 234 -16.07 5.78 -7.36
C HIS A 234 -16.92 6.98 -7.83
N GLU A 235 -16.72 8.16 -7.21
CA GLU A 235 -17.36 9.41 -7.61
C GLU A 235 -17.04 9.75 -9.07
N TRP A 236 -15.76 9.66 -9.46
CA TRP A 236 -15.35 9.90 -10.83
C TRP A 236 -16.01 8.96 -11.84
N TYR A 237 -16.19 7.67 -11.51
CA TYR A 237 -16.91 6.73 -12.38
C TYR A 237 -18.37 7.14 -12.52
N ASN A 238 -19.04 7.53 -11.45
CA ASN A 238 -20.41 8.00 -11.47
C ASN A 238 -20.59 9.29 -12.32
N GLU A 239 -19.66 10.23 -12.21
CA GLU A 239 -19.66 11.45 -13.02
C GLU A 239 -19.39 11.17 -14.51
N LYS A 240 -18.47 10.25 -14.80
CA LYS A 240 -17.99 10.00 -16.17
C LYS A 240 -18.93 9.13 -17.00
N PHE A 241 -19.63 8.19 -16.38
CA PHE A 241 -20.43 7.19 -17.07
C PHE A 241 -21.90 7.22 -16.60
N LYS A 242 -22.82 7.62 -17.48
CA LYS A 242 -24.26 7.66 -17.19
C LYS A 242 -24.85 6.30 -16.81
N ASN A 243 -24.27 5.21 -17.32
CA ASN A 243 -24.66 3.82 -17.09
C ASN A 243 -23.81 3.09 -16.04
N TYR A 244 -23.13 3.84 -15.15
CA TYR A 244 -22.37 3.22 -14.05
C TYR A 244 -23.31 2.48 -13.07
N PRO A 245 -23.00 1.23 -12.66
CA PRO A 245 -23.89 0.45 -11.79
C PRO A 245 -24.09 1.12 -10.43
N LYS A 246 -25.33 1.50 -10.10
CA LYS A 246 -25.68 2.25 -8.87
C LYS A 246 -25.52 1.45 -7.58
N ASN A 247 -25.59 0.12 -7.63
CA ASN A 247 -25.42 -0.79 -6.49
C ASN A 247 -23.94 -1.03 -6.13
N ARG A 248 -23.02 -0.62 -6.99
CA ARG A 248 -21.59 -0.80 -6.77
C ARG A 248 -21.10 0.16 -5.69
N LYS A 249 -20.25 -0.33 -4.79
CA LYS A 249 -19.62 0.44 -3.71
C LYS A 249 -18.22 0.93 -4.10
N ALA A 250 -17.58 1.73 -3.26
CA ALA A 250 -16.23 2.24 -3.56
C ALA A 250 -15.15 1.17 -3.37
N VAL A 251 -15.09 0.54 -2.19
CA VAL A 251 -14.00 -0.37 -1.83
C VAL A 251 -14.46 -1.61 -1.04
N ILE A 252 -15.40 -1.48 -0.10
CA ILE A 252 -15.90 -2.61 0.70
C ILE A 252 -17.27 -3.03 0.16
N PRO A 253 -17.42 -4.30 -0.32
CA PRO A 253 -18.67 -4.78 -0.87
C PRO A 253 -19.85 -4.54 0.11
N PHE A 254 -20.95 -4.04 -0.41
CA PHE A 254 -22.20 -3.76 0.30
C PHE A 254 -22.16 -2.64 1.35
N ILE A 255 -20.97 -2.18 1.79
CA ILE A 255 -20.78 -1.21 2.88
C ILE A 255 -20.33 0.14 2.33
N LEU A 256 -19.13 0.19 1.73
CA LEU A 256 -18.45 1.45 1.37
C LEU A 256 -17.96 1.47 -0.08
#